data_06cf88f1faa67e59fe67d2a8d1add51f
#
_entry.id   06cf88f1faa67e59fe67d2a8d1add51f
#
_cell.length_a   1.000
_cell.length_b   1.000
_cell.length_c   1.000
_cell.angle_alpha   90.00
_cell.angle_beta   90.00
_cell.angle_gamma   90.00
#
_symmetry.space_group_name_H-M   'P 1'
#
loop_
_entity.id
_entity.type
_entity.pdbx_description
1 polymer ?
#
loop_
_entity_poly.entity_id
_entity_poly.type
_entity_poly.pdbx_seq_one_letter_code
_entity_poly.pdbx_strand_id
1 'polypeptide(L)'
;MNPRQRGFTLLELVIALAIFALIGLASWRLFDGVVRAERSSSGHERDLRTLQRAVAVIERDVLHVSAQPLLLRQGVLQLQRGNWRNPLDEPRSEVQNVTYRLDHGTLWRESLGADQPVAQRQKLLDEVQAWGWRLYDREQGWRDEWPAGEAQPQALELSVSTRRFPSIRRVLLLPGSAG
;
A
#
# COMPACT_ATOMS: atom_id res chain seq x y z
N MET A 1 -37.55 -0.89 70.73
CA MET A 1 -36.12 -0.51 70.59
C MET A 1 -35.99 0.21 69.26
N ASN A 2 -35.83 1.55 69.28
CA ASN A 2 -35.67 2.31 68.04
C ASN A 2 -34.21 2.23 67.55
N PRO A 3 -33.91 1.79 66.36
CA PRO A 3 -32.58 1.85 65.82
C PRO A 3 -32.20 3.33 65.65
N ARG A 4 -31.09 3.74 66.25
CA ARG A 4 -30.53 5.08 66.13
C ARG A 4 -30.17 5.30 64.63
N GLN A 5 -30.93 6.18 63.96
CA GLN A 5 -30.57 6.70 62.64
C GLN A 5 -29.27 7.50 62.81
N ARG A 6 -28.15 6.91 62.32
CA ARG A 6 -26.89 7.63 62.20
C ARG A 6 -26.99 8.47 60.91
N GLY A 7 -26.99 9.78 61.04
CA GLY A 7 -26.90 10.69 59.91
C GLY A 7 -25.49 10.68 59.33
N PHE A 8 -25.35 10.83 58.02
CA PHE A 8 -24.08 11.02 57.35
C PHE A 8 -23.38 12.28 57.84
N THR A 9 -22.09 12.18 58.14
CA THR A 9 -21.29 13.35 58.50
C THR A 9 -20.85 14.10 57.24
N LEU A 10 -20.72 15.42 57.31
CA LEU A 10 -20.23 16.26 56.22
C LEU A 10 -18.86 15.83 55.75
N LEU A 11 -18.02 15.32 56.66
CA LEU A 11 -16.69 14.77 56.35
C LEU A 11 -16.78 13.52 55.47
N GLU A 12 -17.69 12.59 55.76
CA GLU A 12 -17.91 11.40 54.95
C GLU A 12 -18.29 11.74 53.51
N LEU A 13 -19.15 12.75 53.35
CA LEU A 13 -19.59 13.22 52.00
C LEU A 13 -18.38 13.78 51.22
N VAL A 14 -17.54 14.61 51.86
CA VAL A 14 -16.36 15.21 51.22
C VAL A 14 -15.35 14.12 50.81
N ILE A 15 -15.12 13.14 51.67
CA ILE A 15 -14.21 12.03 51.34
C ILE A 15 -14.76 11.18 50.20
N ALA A 16 -16.08 10.89 50.20
CA ALA A 16 -16.68 10.13 49.11
C ALA A 16 -16.58 10.86 47.79
N LEU A 17 -16.84 12.19 47.77
CA LEU A 17 -16.67 13.02 46.57
C LEU A 17 -15.21 13.06 46.10
N ALA A 18 -14.24 13.16 47.00
CA ALA A 18 -12.81 13.14 46.65
C ALA A 18 -12.43 11.82 46.01
N ILE A 19 -12.84 10.69 46.57
CA ILE A 19 -12.58 9.35 46.00
C ILE A 19 -13.23 9.21 44.66
N PHE A 20 -14.49 9.63 44.49
CA PHE A 20 -15.21 9.61 43.24
C PHE A 20 -14.50 10.43 42.15
N ALA A 21 -14.01 11.63 42.50
CA ALA A 21 -13.26 12.49 41.59
C ALA A 21 -11.94 11.84 41.15
N LEU A 22 -11.20 11.18 42.07
CA LEU A 22 -9.98 10.46 41.75
C LEU A 22 -10.23 9.27 40.82
N ILE A 23 -11.29 8.49 41.06
CA ILE A 23 -11.68 7.38 40.19
C ILE A 23 -12.07 7.90 38.80
N GLY A 24 -12.84 8.99 38.73
CA GLY A 24 -13.22 9.63 37.48
C GLY A 24 -12.01 10.10 36.68
N LEU A 25 -11.04 10.73 37.33
CA LEU A 25 -9.80 11.18 36.69
C LEU A 25 -8.93 10.00 36.20
N ALA A 26 -8.82 8.94 36.99
CA ALA A 26 -8.09 7.74 36.62
C ALA A 26 -8.73 7.04 35.40
N SER A 27 -10.06 6.92 35.40
CA SER A 27 -10.83 6.34 34.28
C SER A 27 -10.68 7.16 32.99
N TRP A 28 -10.72 8.48 33.09
CA TRP A 28 -10.48 9.38 31.96
C TRP A 28 -9.09 9.18 31.35
N ARG A 29 -8.04 9.11 32.17
CA ARG A 29 -6.66 8.88 31.71
C ARG A 29 -6.49 7.53 31.01
N LEU A 30 -7.10 6.48 31.52
CA LEU A 30 -7.08 5.15 30.91
C LEU A 30 -7.78 5.18 29.55
N PHE A 31 -8.96 5.78 29.48
CA PHE A 31 -9.73 5.89 28.24
C PHE A 31 -8.95 6.67 27.16
N ASP A 32 -8.37 7.80 27.51
CA ASP A 32 -7.56 8.61 26.59
C ASP A 32 -6.31 7.86 26.09
N GLY A 33 -5.68 7.05 26.95
CA GLY A 33 -4.59 6.15 26.59
C GLY A 33 -4.99 5.10 25.56
N VAL A 34 -6.13 4.44 25.77
CA VAL A 34 -6.67 3.42 24.84
C VAL A 34 -7.00 4.06 23.48
N VAL A 35 -7.69 5.19 23.47
CA VAL A 35 -8.05 5.89 22.23
C VAL A 35 -6.81 6.32 21.44
N ARG A 36 -5.76 6.78 22.11
CA ARG A 36 -4.48 7.12 21.43
C ARG A 36 -3.80 5.88 20.85
N ALA A 37 -3.75 4.77 21.58
CA ALA A 37 -3.17 3.52 21.11
C ALA A 37 -3.94 2.98 19.88
N GLU A 38 -5.26 3.01 19.91
CA GLU A 38 -6.10 2.58 18.79
C GLU A 38 -5.91 3.45 17.53
N ARG A 39 -5.84 4.77 17.68
CA ARG A 39 -5.56 5.68 16.55
C ARG A 39 -4.18 5.42 15.92
N SER A 40 -3.17 5.15 16.74
CA SER A 40 -1.84 4.82 16.24
C SER A 40 -1.82 3.48 15.48
N SER A 41 -2.48 2.46 16.02
CA SER A 41 -2.60 1.13 15.39
C SER A 41 -3.38 1.19 14.08
N SER A 42 -4.53 1.89 14.06
CA SER A 42 -5.37 2.00 12.87
C SER A 42 -4.68 2.75 11.71
N GLY A 43 -3.82 3.72 12.02
CA GLY A 43 -2.99 4.40 11.03
C GLY A 43 -1.97 3.46 10.37
N HIS A 44 -1.28 2.66 11.20
CA HIS A 44 -0.30 1.68 10.71
C HIS A 44 -0.95 0.61 9.80
N GLU A 45 -2.10 0.09 10.20
CA GLU A 45 -2.84 -0.88 9.40
C GLU A 45 -3.34 -0.33 8.05
N ARG A 46 -3.76 0.94 8.01
CA ARG A 46 -4.19 1.57 6.75
C ARG A 46 -3.04 1.70 5.77
N ASP A 47 -1.88 2.15 6.23
CA ASP A 47 -0.69 2.31 5.40
C ASP A 47 -0.20 0.96 4.88
N LEU A 48 -0.19 -0.08 5.74
CA LEU A 48 0.16 -1.44 5.35
C LEU A 48 -0.80 -1.98 4.29
N ARG A 49 -2.11 -1.83 4.50
CA ARG A 49 -3.14 -2.26 3.53
C ARG A 49 -3.01 -1.51 2.19
N THR A 50 -2.65 -0.24 2.21
CA THR A 50 -2.45 0.55 0.99
C THR A 50 -1.23 0.04 0.23
N LEU A 51 -0.12 -0.20 0.93
CA LEU A 51 1.08 -0.80 0.35
C LEU A 51 0.81 -2.19 -0.23
N GLN A 52 0.13 -3.06 0.51
CA GLN A 52 -0.24 -4.41 0.04
C GLN A 52 -1.10 -4.35 -1.23
N ARG A 53 -2.07 -3.42 -1.28
CA ARG A 53 -2.91 -3.21 -2.48
C ARG A 53 -2.09 -2.74 -3.67
N ALA A 54 -1.16 -1.80 -3.46
CA ALA A 54 -0.28 -1.32 -4.52
C ALA A 54 0.57 -2.47 -5.09
N VAL A 55 1.20 -3.26 -4.22
CA VAL A 55 1.99 -4.44 -4.61
C VAL A 55 1.11 -5.46 -5.35
N ALA A 56 -0.08 -5.77 -4.86
CA ALA A 56 -0.99 -6.73 -5.50
C ALA A 56 -1.45 -6.29 -6.90
N VAL A 57 -1.60 -4.98 -7.15
CA VAL A 57 -1.89 -4.46 -8.50
C VAL A 57 -0.70 -4.70 -9.42
N ILE A 58 0.52 -4.41 -8.96
CA ILE A 58 1.76 -4.63 -9.71
C ILE A 58 1.95 -6.12 -10.01
N GLU A 59 1.81 -6.98 -9.00
CA GLU A 59 1.90 -8.45 -9.15
C GLU A 59 0.92 -8.96 -10.21
N ARG A 60 -0.31 -8.48 -10.18
CA ARG A 60 -1.32 -8.85 -11.18
C ARG A 60 -0.93 -8.41 -12.58
N ASP A 61 -0.40 -7.20 -12.76
CA ASP A 61 0.03 -6.71 -14.06
C ASP A 61 1.21 -7.54 -14.58
N VAL A 62 2.17 -7.86 -13.72
CA VAL A 62 3.34 -8.68 -14.04
C VAL A 62 2.95 -10.13 -14.40
N LEU A 63 2.00 -10.73 -13.67
CA LEU A 63 1.51 -12.09 -13.96
C LEU A 63 0.82 -12.21 -15.32
N HIS A 64 0.29 -11.10 -15.84
CA HIS A 64 -0.41 -11.07 -17.12
C HIS A 64 0.39 -10.32 -18.20
N VAL A 65 1.67 -10.11 -17.98
CA VAL A 65 2.54 -9.47 -18.98
C VAL A 65 2.51 -10.30 -20.27
N SER A 66 2.35 -9.60 -21.40
CA SER A 66 2.39 -10.23 -22.72
C SER A 66 3.83 -10.53 -23.15
N ALA A 67 4.01 -11.29 -24.24
CA ALA A 67 5.31 -11.59 -24.82
C ALA A 67 6.06 -10.36 -25.38
N GLN A 68 5.46 -9.17 -25.34
CA GLN A 68 6.10 -7.93 -25.72
C GLN A 68 7.13 -7.51 -24.66
N PRO A 69 8.31 -7.02 -25.12
CA PRO A 69 9.39 -6.67 -24.18
C PRO A 69 8.97 -5.56 -23.23
N LEU A 70 9.39 -5.70 -21.96
CA LEU A 70 9.31 -4.63 -21.00
C LEU A 70 10.31 -3.53 -21.37
N LEU A 71 9.99 -2.31 -20.96
CA LEU A 71 10.90 -1.17 -21.07
C LEU A 71 11.09 -0.57 -19.68
N LEU A 72 12.35 -0.43 -19.27
CA LEU A 72 12.71 0.26 -18.03
C LEU A 72 13.72 1.36 -18.34
N ARG A 73 13.32 2.62 -18.18
CA ARG A 73 14.19 3.77 -18.39
C ARG A 73 13.92 4.83 -17.34
N GLN A 74 14.98 5.37 -16.73
CA GLN A 74 14.89 6.46 -15.75
C GLN A 74 13.86 6.22 -14.64
N GLY A 75 13.78 4.96 -14.14
CA GLY A 75 12.82 4.58 -13.10
C GLY A 75 11.37 4.44 -13.55
N VAL A 76 11.05 4.62 -14.84
CA VAL A 76 9.74 4.40 -15.42
C VAL A 76 9.69 3.00 -16.01
N LEU A 77 8.80 2.16 -15.50
CA LEU A 77 8.53 0.82 -16.01
C LEU A 77 7.33 0.87 -16.95
N GLN A 78 7.51 0.35 -18.16
CA GLN A 78 6.43 0.16 -19.13
C GLN A 78 6.32 -1.32 -19.46
N LEU A 79 5.11 -1.83 -19.48
CA LEU A 79 4.81 -3.20 -19.86
C LEU A 79 3.49 -3.27 -20.61
N GLN A 80 3.34 -4.32 -21.38
CA GLN A 80 2.10 -4.65 -22.03
C GLN A 80 1.48 -5.88 -21.35
N ARG A 81 0.20 -5.80 -21.00
CA ARG A 81 -0.52 -6.91 -20.37
C ARG A 81 -1.76 -7.30 -21.15
N GLY A 82 -2.07 -8.60 -21.14
CA GLY A 82 -3.34 -9.16 -21.57
C GLY A 82 -4.33 -9.33 -20.41
N ASN A 83 -5.44 -9.99 -20.69
CA ASN A 83 -6.44 -10.45 -19.71
C ASN A 83 -6.90 -9.37 -18.71
N TRP A 84 -7.14 -8.15 -19.18
CA TRP A 84 -7.64 -7.09 -18.33
C TRP A 84 -9.18 -7.09 -18.28
N ARG A 85 -9.75 -6.66 -17.18
CA ARG A 85 -11.18 -6.78 -16.88
C ARG A 85 -12.05 -6.00 -17.87
N ASN A 86 -13.10 -6.65 -18.42
CA ASN A 86 -14.10 -6.07 -19.31
C ASN A 86 -15.51 -6.27 -18.74
N PRO A 87 -15.93 -5.45 -17.77
CA PRO A 87 -17.20 -5.67 -17.08
C PRO A 87 -18.43 -5.49 -17.94
N LEU A 88 -18.30 -4.78 -19.08
CA LEU A 88 -19.40 -4.49 -19.99
C LEU A 88 -19.36 -5.34 -21.26
N ASP A 89 -18.37 -6.24 -21.38
CA ASP A 89 -18.16 -7.10 -22.57
C ASP A 89 -18.13 -6.33 -23.87
N GLU A 90 -17.61 -5.10 -23.86
CA GLU A 90 -17.48 -4.25 -25.03
C GLU A 90 -16.37 -4.74 -25.96
N PRO A 91 -16.52 -4.59 -27.29
CA PRO A 91 -15.44 -4.84 -28.24
C PRO A 91 -14.24 -3.95 -27.91
N ARG A 92 -13.07 -4.57 -27.69
CA ARG A 92 -11.84 -3.84 -27.34
C ARG A 92 -10.60 -4.66 -27.63
N SER A 93 -9.45 -4.00 -27.59
CA SER A 93 -8.17 -4.69 -27.61
C SER A 93 -7.99 -5.61 -26.40
N GLU A 94 -7.51 -6.83 -26.63
CA GLU A 94 -7.14 -7.76 -25.55
C GLU A 94 -5.91 -7.30 -24.78
N VAL A 95 -5.20 -6.30 -25.29
CA VAL A 95 -3.91 -5.84 -24.78
C VAL A 95 -4.00 -4.41 -24.27
N GLN A 96 -3.38 -4.16 -23.12
CA GLN A 96 -3.31 -2.85 -22.46
C GLN A 96 -1.86 -2.49 -22.17
N ASN A 97 -1.44 -1.28 -22.53
CA ASN A 97 -0.17 -0.71 -22.12
C ASN A 97 -0.29 -0.16 -20.70
N VAL A 98 0.65 -0.50 -19.86
CA VAL A 98 0.72 -0.04 -18.47
C VAL A 98 2.06 0.63 -18.23
N THR A 99 2.01 1.80 -17.61
CA THR A 99 3.20 2.59 -17.22
C THR A 99 3.15 2.87 -15.72
N TYR A 100 4.26 2.59 -15.05
CA TYR A 100 4.47 2.95 -13.65
C TYR A 100 5.45 4.10 -13.53
N ARG A 101 5.06 5.16 -12.83
CA ARG A 101 5.88 6.35 -12.64
C ARG A 101 5.75 6.87 -11.22
N LEU A 102 6.88 7.24 -10.64
CA LEU A 102 6.91 8.04 -9.42
C LEU A 102 6.88 9.52 -9.81
N ASP A 103 5.91 10.25 -9.28
CA ASP A 103 5.74 11.68 -9.51
C ASP A 103 5.44 12.38 -8.18
N HIS A 104 6.31 13.31 -7.76
CA HIS A 104 6.18 14.07 -6.50
C HIS A 104 5.87 13.20 -5.27
N GLY A 105 6.59 12.08 -5.11
CA GLY A 105 6.40 11.15 -3.99
C GLY A 105 5.13 10.30 -4.06
N THR A 106 4.43 10.30 -5.20
CA THR A 106 3.25 9.48 -5.46
C THR A 106 3.55 8.49 -6.58
N LEU A 107 3.28 7.21 -6.34
CA LEU A 107 3.36 6.17 -7.36
C LEU A 107 2.05 6.13 -8.14
N TRP A 108 2.18 6.34 -9.43
CA TRP A 108 1.09 6.29 -10.39
C TRP A 108 1.19 5.08 -11.30
N ARG A 109 0.05 4.49 -11.58
CA ARG A 109 -0.18 3.52 -12.64
C ARG A 109 -1.03 4.17 -13.72
N GLU A 110 -0.51 4.24 -14.92
CA GLU A 110 -1.25 4.72 -16.10
C GLU A 110 -1.50 3.51 -17.00
N SER A 111 -2.72 3.36 -17.49
CA SER A 111 -3.08 2.25 -18.37
C SER A 111 -3.88 2.73 -19.57
N LEU A 112 -3.53 2.23 -20.75
CA LEU A 112 -4.12 2.59 -22.03
C LEU A 112 -4.38 1.34 -22.86
N GLY A 113 -5.65 1.05 -23.14
CA GLY A 113 -6.04 0.06 -24.14
C GLY A 113 -5.90 0.64 -25.55
N ALA A 114 -5.68 -0.19 -26.56
CA ALA A 114 -5.52 0.27 -27.95
C ALA A 114 -6.74 1.07 -28.44
N ASP A 115 -7.93 0.74 -27.96
CA ASP A 115 -9.20 1.36 -28.35
C ASP A 115 -9.65 2.49 -27.40
N GLN A 116 -8.81 2.85 -26.41
CA GLN A 116 -9.14 3.89 -25.44
C GLN A 116 -8.52 5.23 -25.86
N PRO A 117 -9.31 6.31 -25.94
CA PRO A 117 -8.79 7.62 -26.35
C PRO A 117 -7.95 8.30 -25.26
N VAL A 118 -8.08 7.89 -24.01
CA VAL A 118 -7.41 8.51 -22.86
C VAL A 118 -6.88 7.46 -21.90
N ALA A 119 -5.65 7.64 -21.44
CA ALA A 119 -5.07 6.79 -20.43
C ALA A 119 -5.81 6.93 -19.08
N GLN A 120 -6.11 5.80 -18.46
CA GLN A 120 -6.63 5.77 -17.10
C GLN A 120 -5.47 5.91 -16.10
N ARG A 121 -5.55 6.90 -15.24
CA ARG A 121 -4.52 7.16 -14.22
C ARG A 121 -5.04 6.73 -12.85
N GLN A 122 -4.29 5.85 -12.18
CA GLN A 122 -4.60 5.32 -10.85
C GLN A 122 -3.47 5.65 -9.88
N LYS A 123 -3.80 6.30 -8.76
CA LYS A 123 -2.88 6.45 -7.64
C LYS A 123 -2.74 5.12 -6.92
N LEU A 124 -1.52 4.61 -6.76
CA LEU A 124 -1.24 3.37 -6.04
C LEU A 124 -0.74 3.63 -4.62
N LEU A 125 0.21 4.53 -4.45
CA LEU A 125 0.86 4.79 -3.18
C LEU A 125 1.29 6.25 -3.12
N ASP A 126 1.12 6.90 -1.98
CA ASP A 126 1.63 8.22 -1.66
C ASP A 126 2.71 8.16 -0.58
N GLU A 127 3.31 9.31 -0.26
CA GLU A 127 4.40 9.44 0.72
C GLU A 127 5.60 8.50 0.43
N VAL A 128 5.85 8.19 -0.83
CA VAL A 128 6.99 7.38 -1.26
C VAL A 128 8.28 8.20 -1.16
N GLN A 129 9.23 7.73 -0.35
CA GLN A 129 10.52 8.37 -0.14
C GLN A 129 11.58 7.86 -1.12
N ALA A 130 11.53 6.55 -1.45
CA ALA A 130 12.37 5.94 -2.44
C ALA A 130 11.61 4.85 -3.18
N TRP A 131 11.88 4.73 -4.46
CA TRP A 131 11.26 3.77 -5.36
C TRP A 131 12.27 3.32 -6.40
N GLY A 132 12.29 2.03 -6.72
CA GLY A 132 13.17 1.50 -7.76
C GLY A 132 12.64 0.23 -8.37
N TRP A 133 13.02 0.04 -9.62
CA TRP A 133 12.83 -1.17 -10.38
C TRP A 133 14.18 -1.74 -10.79
N ARG A 134 14.31 -3.06 -10.80
CA ARG A 134 15.39 -3.75 -11.48
C ARG A 134 14.83 -4.96 -12.20
N LEU A 135 15.39 -5.25 -13.35
CA LEU A 135 15.04 -6.41 -14.16
C LEU A 135 16.23 -7.38 -14.17
N TYR A 136 15.94 -8.67 -14.09
CA TYR A 136 16.96 -9.71 -14.03
C TYR A 136 17.23 -10.29 -15.41
N ASP A 137 18.49 -10.14 -15.83
CA ASP A 137 19.07 -10.79 -16.99
C ASP A 137 19.80 -12.06 -16.57
N ARG A 138 19.73 -13.12 -17.38
CA ARG A 138 20.40 -14.40 -17.05
C ARG A 138 21.93 -14.29 -17.05
N GLU A 139 22.47 -13.44 -17.93
CA GLU A 139 23.93 -13.31 -18.13
C GLU A 139 24.50 -12.12 -17.33
N GLN A 140 23.76 -11.02 -17.25
CA GLN A 140 24.24 -9.76 -16.68
C GLN A 140 23.72 -9.50 -15.24
N GLY A 141 22.78 -10.31 -14.76
CA GLY A 141 22.18 -10.14 -13.43
C GLY A 141 21.15 -9.01 -13.37
N TRP A 142 21.06 -8.31 -12.24
CA TRP A 142 20.10 -7.24 -12.00
C TRP A 142 20.51 -5.93 -12.69
N ARG A 143 19.59 -5.36 -13.50
CA ARG A 143 19.81 -4.15 -14.29
C ARG A 143 18.75 -3.10 -13.96
N ASP A 144 19.18 -1.85 -13.88
CA ASP A 144 18.32 -0.68 -13.61
C ASP A 144 17.70 -0.09 -14.89
N GLU A 145 18.16 -0.54 -16.06
CA GLU A 145 17.66 -0.16 -17.37
C GLU A 145 17.40 -1.38 -18.25
N TRP A 146 16.34 -1.31 -19.05
CA TRP A 146 15.96 -2.34 -20.01
C TRP A 146 15.44 -1.68 -21.28
N PRO A 147 16.26 -1.56 -22.32
CA PRO A 147 15.88 -0.90 -23.56
C PRO A 147 14.88 -1.73 -24.36
N ALA A 148 14.15 -1.04 -25.24
CA ALA A 148 13.20 -1.70 -26.13
C ALA A 148 13.92 -2.69 -27.07
N GLY A 149 13.31 -3.86 -27.30
CA GLY A 149 13.82 -4.87 -28.22
C GLY A 149 14.77 -5.89 -27.61
N GLU A 150 15.13 -5.76 -26.35
CA GLU A 150 15.84 -6.82 -25.61
C GLU A 150 14.91 -8.01 -25.31
N ALA A 151 15.50 -9.18 -25.07
CA ALA A 151 14.78 -10.36 -24.64
C ALA A 151 13.98 -10.10 -23.35
N GLN A 152 12.95 -10.88 -23.09
CA GLN A 152 12.16 -10.74 -21.88
C GLN A 152 13.00 -11.06 -20.64
N PRO A 153 13.00 -10.19 -19.61
CA PRO A 153 13.71 -10.47 -18.38
C PRO A 153 13.06 -11.63 -17.61
N GLN A 154 13.83 -12.31 -16.77
CA GLN A 154 13.33 -13.44 -16.00
C GLN A 154 12.58 -13.03 -14.74
N ALA A 155 12.97 -11.93 -14.13
CA ALA A 155 12.35 -11.42 -12.91
C ALA A 155 12.36 -9.91 -12.88
N LEU A 156 11.41 -9.37 -12.12
CA LEU A 156 11.29 -7.96 -11.76
C LEU A 156 11.52 -7.82 -10.25
N GLU A 157 12.44 -6.97 -9.86
CA GLU A 157 12.55 -6.52 -8.48
C GLU A 157 11.92 -5.13 -8.34
N LEU A 158 11.07 -5.01 -7.34
CA LEU A 158 10.49 -3.78 -6.86
C LEU A 158 11.10 -3.44 -5.51
N SER A 159 11.61 -2.22 -5.36
CA SER A 159 12.04 -1.66 -4.08
C SER A 159 11.21 -0.42 -3.76
N VAL A 160 10.75 -0.31 -2.52
CA VAL A 160 9.97 0.84 -2.04
C VAL A 160 10.32 1.18 -0.61
N SER A 161 10.45 2.46 -0.34
CA SER A 161 10.55 3.00 1.02
C SER A 161 9.49 4.07 1.22
N THR A 162 8.78 3.97 2.32
CA THR A 162 7.87 4.99 2.82
C THR A 162 8.32 5.44 4.20
N ARG A 163 7.72 6.48 4.75
CA ARG A 163 8.09 6.96 6.10
C ARG A 163 7.94 5.87 7.17
N ARG A 164 6.98 4.96 7.04
CA ARG A 164 6.69 3.90 8.03
C ARG A 164 7.31 2.55 7.70
N PHE A 165 7.54 2.28 6.43
CA PHE A 165 8.06 1.01 5.94
C PHE A 165 9.32 1.25 5.11
N PRO A 166 10.49 1.27 5.74
CA PRO A 166 11.75 1.44 5.01
C PRO A 166 12.16 0.14 4.32
N SER A 167 12.76 0.26 3.14
CA SER A 167 13.48 -0.83 2.44
C SER A 167 12.66 -2.10 2.19
N ILE A 168 11.41 -1.97 1.76
CA ILE A 168 10.63 -3.12 1.29
C ILE A 168 11.14 -3.51 -0.10
N ARG A 169 11.42 -4.80 -0.26
CA ARG A 169 11.84 -5.40 -1.53
C ARG A 169 10.96 -6.59 -1.87
N ARG A 170 10.55 -6.66 -3.14
CA ARG A 170 9.79 -7.78 -3.70
C ARG A 170 10.39 -8.20 -5.03
N VAL A 171 10.53 -9.50 -5.21
CA VAL A 171 10.96 -10.11 -6.48
C VAL A 171 9.78 -10.90 -7.04
N LEU A 172 9.46 -10.63 -8.29
CA LEU A 172 8.39 -11.25 -9.04
C LEU A 172 8.98 -11.97 -10.25
N LEU A 173 8.68 -13.24 -10.41
CA LEU A 173 9.04 -13.99 -11.61
C LEU A 173 8.13 -13.59 -12.77
N LEU A 174 8.71 -13.43 -13.93
CA LEU A 174 7.95 -13.10 -15.14
C LEU A 174 7.48 -14.39 -15.84
N PRO A 175 6.26 -14.40 -16.43
CA PRO A 175 5.78 -15.54 -17.20
C PRO A 175 6.73 -15.87 -18.35
N GLY A 176 6.99 -17.17 -18.59
CA GLY A 176 7.88 -17.63 -19.66
C GLY A 176 9.37 -17.63 -19.29
N SER A 177 9.73 -17.27 -18.07
CA SER A 177 11.14 -17.28 -17.61
C SER A 177 11.69 -18.67 -17.25
N ALA A 178 10.84 -19.70 -17.22
CA ALA A 178 11.21 -21.08 -16.95
C ALA A 178 11.58 -21.80 -18.28
N GLY A 179 12.81 -21.68 -18.72
CA GLY A 179 13.41 -22.39 -19.82
C GLY A 179 14.86 -22.70 -19.51
#